data_7afae277d30d0cd2e7e33111c92a72ce
#
_entry.id   7afae277d30d0cd2e7e33111c92a72ce
#
_cell.length_a   1.000
_cell.length_b   1.000
_cell.length_c   1.000
_cell.angle_alpha   90.00
_cell.angle_beta   90.00
_cell.angle_gamma   90.00
#
_symmetry.space_group_name_H-M   'P 1'
#
loop_
_entity.id
_entity.type
_entity.pdbx_description
1 polymer ?
#
loop_
_entity_poly.entity_id
_entity_poly.type
_entity_poly.pdbx_seq_one_letter_code
_entity_poly.pdbx_strand_id
1 'polypeptide(L)'
;MKFMLNAPPVYLGKDGILMIGGGLKRLPEEITSLSQVVQATGENIIAGNNKNDNPAPVIDMLGLTESINVFIGVPTDPFSSSPWVKYPHPLTFVALLNSPNNLTPVENPVPGKEYLLFYVNLMTLDYVEAIIPGDFVLASEKENSIETALGSRNVSQYGFIYSRRAEQNEGFKIREGCG
;
A
#
# COMPACT_ATOMS: atom_id res chain seq x y z
N MET A 1 17.72 -6.19 -5.74
CA MET A 1 17.45 -5.25 -6.79
C MET A 1 18.60 -5.01 -7.76
N LYS A 2 19.84 -4.76 -7.34
CA LYS A 2 21.02 -4.82 -8.24
C LYS A 2 21.06 -6.12 -9.09
N PHE A 3 20.55 -7.20 -8.52
CA PHE A 3 20.38 -8.48 -9.21
C PHE A 3 19.30 -8.44 -10.31
N MET A 4 18.21 -7.69 -10.09
CA MET A 4 17.13 -7.56 -11.09
C MET A 4 17.50 -6.60 -12.23
N LEU A 5 18.29 -5.56 -11.97
CA LEU A 5 18.75 -4.62 -13.00
C LEU A 5 19.67 -5.23 -14.05
N ASN A 6 20.34 -6.33 -13.72
CA ASN A 6 21.24 -7.05 -14.62
C ASN A 6 20.74 -8.46 -14.98
N ALA A 7 19.53 -8.81 -14.54
CA ALA A 7 18.91 -10.09 -14.86
C ALA A 7 18.27 -10.04 -16.27
N PRO A 8 18.22 -11.18 -16.98
CA PRO A 8 17.43 -11.24 -18.21
C PRO A 8 15.96 -10.95 -17.91
N PRO A 9 15.19 -10.40 -18.88
CA PRO A 9 13.78 -10.12 -18.70
C PRO A 9 13.00 -11.34 -18.23
N VAL A 10 12.10 -11.13 -17.27
CA VAL A 10 11.18 -12.14 -16.76
C VAL A 10 9.81 -11.93 -17.40
N TYR A 11 9.29 -12.97 -18.01
CA TYR A 11 7.99 -12.94 -18.68
C TYR A 11 6.94 -13.62 -17.79
N LEU A 12 5.93 -12.85 -17.37
CA LEU A 12 4.88 -13.33 -16.46
C LEU A 12 3.63 -13.85 -17.19
N GLY A 13 3.62 -13.78 -18.53
CA GLY A 13 2.42 -14.05 -19.33
C GLY A 13 1.50 -12.84 -19.42
N LYS A 14 0.45 -12.95 -20.25
CA LYS A 14 -0.42 -11.84 -20.66
C LYS A 14 -1.10 -11.12 -19.46
N ASP A 15 -1.45 -11.86 -18.43
CA ASP A 15 -2.17 -11.32 -17.26
C ASP A 15 -1.26 -11.25 -16.01
N GLY A 16 0.06 -11.23 -16.25
CA GLY A 16 1.05 -11.20 -15.19
C GLY A 16 1.03 -9.90 -14.39
N ILE A 17 1.11 -10.00 -13.07
CA ILE A 17 1.12 -8.88 -12.12
C ILE A 17 2.28 -9.08 -11.16
N LEU A 18 2.98 -8.01 -10.83
CA LEU A 18 4.00 -8.01 -9.77
C LEU A 18 3.40 -7.42 -8.50
N MET A 19 3.41 -8.18 -7.42
CA MET A 19 2.99 -7.70 -6.10
C MET A 19 4.23 -7.45 -5.24
N ILE A 20 4.32 -6.26 -4.66
CA ILE A 20 5.39 -5.88 -3.72
C ILE A 20 4.80 -5.52 -2.37
N GLY A 21 5.46 -5.92 -1.30
CA GLY A 21 5.02 -5.64 0.06
C GLY A 21 6.20 -5.57 1.03
N GLY A 22 5.94 -5.14 2.26
CA GLY A 22 6.96 -5.05 3.31
C GLY A 22 7.76 -3.76 3.33
N GLY A 23 7.43 -2.81 2.47
CA GLY A 23 8.09 -1.50 2.38
C GLY A 23 9.52 -1.58 1.83
N LEU A 24 10.28 -0.50 1.99
CA LEU A 24 11.62 -0.34 1.42
C LEU A 24 12.76 -0.80 2.35
N LYS A 25 12.46 -1.27 3.55
CA LYS A 25 13.43 -1.50 4.64
C LYS A 25 14.57 -2.47 4.33
N ARG A 26 14.38 -3.39 3.39
CA ARG A 26 15.38 -4.40 3.03
C ARG A 26 15.96 -4.19 1.62
N LEU A 27 15.65 -3.07 1.01
CA LEU A 27 16.23 -2.70 -0.27
C LEU A 27 17.59 -2.02 -0.08
N PRO A 28 18.45 -2.02 -1.10
CA PRO A 28 19.69 -1.26 -1.07
C PRO A 28 19.43 0.21 -0.71
N GLU A 29 20.37 0.82 0.03
CA GLU A 29 20.23 2.21 0.52
C GLU A 29 20.00 3.24 -0.60
N GLU A 30 20.40 2.91 -1.82
CA GLU A 30 20.19 3.76 -3.00
C GLU A 30 18.71 3.84 -3.42
N ILE A 31 17.87 2.91 -2.92
CA ILE A 31 16.44 2.84 -3.24
C ILE A 31 15.65 3.47 -2.11
N THR A 32 15.29 4.72 -2.33
CA THR A 32 14.59 5.54 -1.34
C THR A 32 13.12 5.73 -1.64
N SER A 33 12.64 5.27 -2.80
CA SER A 33 11.25 5.44 -3.20
C SER A 33 10.68 4.24 -3.94
N LEU A 34 9.37 4.07 -3.84
CA LEU A 34 8.64 3.04 -4.55
C LEU A 34 8.69 3.24 -6.08
N SER A 35 8.74 4.50 -6.54
CA SER A 35 8.90 4.81 -7.96
C SER A 35 10.20 4.25 -8.55
N GLN A 36 11.29 4.27 -7.80
CA GLN A 36 12.54 3.64 -8.24
C GLN A 36 12.41 2.12 -8.34
N VAL A 37 11.61 1.50 -7.45
CA VAL A 37 11.29 0.07 -7.55
C VAL A 37 10.50 -0.20 -8.82
N VAL A 38 9.44 0.58 -9.07
CA VAL A 38 8.60 0.44 -10.27
C VAL A 38 9.41 0.60 -11.54
N GLN A 39 10.24 1.65 -11.62
CA GLN A 39 11.10 1.88 -12.77
C GLN A 39 12.06 0.70 -13.01
N ALA A 40 12.72 0.23 -11.97
CA ALA A 40 13.68 -0.86 -12.09
C ALA A 40 13.03 -2.21 -12.46
N THR A 41 11.79 -2.44 -12.03
CA THR A 41 11.01 -3.64 -12.38
C THR A 41 10.38 -3.52 -13.75
N GLY A 42 9.92 -2.32 -14.14
CA GLY A 42 9.29 -2.06 -15.42
C GLY A 42 10.19 -2.36 -16.64
N GLU A 43 11.50 -2.26 -16.48
CA GLU A 43 12.45 -2.58 -17.54
C GLU A 43 12.70 -4.11 -17.71
N ASN A 44 12.42 -4.90 -16.68
CA ASN A 44 12.83 -6.30 -16.62
C ASN A 44 11.69 -7.29 -16.37
N ILE A 45 10.49 -6.83 -16.00
CA ILE A 45 9.34 -7.70 -15.73
C ILE A 45 8.20 -7.35 -16.67
N ILE A 46 7.86 -8.27 -17.54
CA ILE A 46 6.98 -8.03 -18.67
C ILE A 46 5.71 -8.88 -18.53
N ALA A 47 4.54 -8.24 -18.63
CA ALA A 47 3.24 -8.89 -18.77
C ALA A 47 3.05 -9.30 -20.23
N GLY A 48 3.55 -10.47 -20.58
CA GLY A 48 3.53 -10.97 -21.94
C GLY A 48 4.52 -12.09 -22.13
N ASN A 49 4.74 -12.46 -23.38
CA ASN A 49 5.66 -13.54 -23.77
C ASN A 49 6.85 -13.00 -24.57
N ASN A 50 6.85 -11.71 -24.91
CA ASN A 50 7.85 -11.07 -25.74
C ASN A 50 8.38 -9.80 -25.09
N LYS A 51 9.61 -9.44 -25.44
CA LYS A 51 10.28 -8.23 -24.93
C LYS A 51 9.58 -6.91 -25.28
N ASN A 52 8.75 -6.92 -26.32
CA ASN A 52 8.01 -5.75 -26.79
C ASN A 52 6.61 -5.64 -26.16
N ASP A 53 6.24 -6.60 -25.33
CA ASP A 53 4.98 -6.54 -24.58
C ASP A 53 5.10 -5.52 -23.43
N ASN A 54 3.96 -5.14 -22.87
CA ASN A 54 3.91 -4.13 -21.82
C ASN A 54 4.60 -4.64 -20.54
N PRO A 55 5.23 -3.76 -19.77
CA PRO A 55 5.67 -4.09 -18.43
C PRO A 55 4.53 -4.60 -17.56
N ALA A 56 4.85 -5.48 -16.62
CA ALA A 56 3.86 -6.00 -15.68
C ALA A 56 3.39 -4.88 -14.73
N PRO A 57 2.07 -4.73 -14.53
CA PRO A 57 1.54 -3.83 -13.51
C PRO A 57 2.11 -4.20 -12.14
N VAL A 58 2.50 -3.18 -11.37
CA VAL A 58 3.02 -3.36 -10.02
C VAL A 58 1.92 -2.99 -9.02
N ILE A 59 1.67 -3.85 -8.06
CA ILE A 59 0.74 -3.63 -6.95
C ILE A 59 1.55 -3.48 -5.67
N ASP A 60 1.39 -2.36 -4.97
CA ASP A 60 1.94 -2.16 -3.63
C ASP A 60 0.96 -2.66 -2.56
N MET A 61 1.47 -3.45 -1.63
CA MET A 61 0.69 -3.99 -0.53
C MET A 61 1.23 -3.48 0.82
N LEU A 62 0.34 -2.95 1.63
CA LEU A 62 0.58 -2.76 3.05
C LEU A 62 0.01 -3.96 3.80
N GLY A 63 0.87 -4.91 4.13
CA GLY A 63 0.52 -6.06 4.95
C GLY A 63 0.72 -5.75 6.43
N LEU A 64 -0.25 -6.11 7.25
CA LEU A 64 -0.22 -5.95 8.69
C LEU A 64 -0.24 -7.35 9.31
N THR A 65 0.91 -7.77 9.84
CA THR A 65 1.10 -9.11 10.44
C THR A 65 0.24 -9.33 11.66
N GLU A 66 -0.16 -8.23 12.30
CA GLU A 66 -1.01 -8.24 13.49
C GLU A 66 -2.43 -8.74 13.24
N SER A 67 -2.90 -8.72 11.98
CA SER A 67 -4.32 -9.01 11.68
C SER A 67 -4.57 -9.75 10.38
N ILE A 68 -3.56 -10.30 9.74
CA ILE A 68 -3.71 -10.97 8.43
C ILE A 68 -4.40 -10.06 7.39
N ASN A 69 -4.37 -8.76 7.59
CA ASN A 69 -5.01 -7.80 6.70
C ASN A 69 -4.01 -7.22 5.71
N VAL A 70 -4.47 -7.01 4.48
CA VAL A 70 -3.66 -6.43 3.40
C VAL A 70 -4.43 -5.30 2.73
N PHE A 71 -3.85 -4.12 2.73
CA PHE A 71 -4.34 -3.00 1.94
C PHE A 71 -3.60 -2.95 0.61
N ILE A 72 -4.36 -2.96 -0.47
CA ILE A 72 -3.82 -3.02 -1.82
C ILE A 72 -3.90 -1.64 -2.46
N GLY A 73 -2.75 -1.12 -2.87
CA GLY A 73 -2.64 0.08 -3.67
C GLY A 73 -2.43 -0.27 -5.14
N VAL A 74 -3.35 0.14 -6.00
CA VAL A 74 -3.27 -0.09 -7.43
C VAL A 74 -3.05 1.25 -8.13
N PRO A 75 -1.96 1.41 -8.88
CA PRO A 75 -1.71 2.65 -9.62
C PRO A 75 -2.71 2.82 -10.75
N THR A 76 -3.08 4.05 -11.06
CA THR A 76 -3.84 4.40 -12.28
C THR A 76 -3.00 4.17 -13.53
N ASP A 77 -1.70 4.41 -13.42
CA ASP A 77 -0.69 4.13 -14.45
C ASP A 77 0.39 3.23 -13.83
N PRO A 78 0.66 2.04 -14.40
CA PRO A 78 1.69 1.11 -13.91
C PRO A 78 3.10 1.72 -13.79
N PHE A 79 3.35 2.80 -14.53
CA PHE A 79 4.64 3.51 -14.55
C PHE A 79 4.61 4.81 -13.75
N SER A 80 3.48 5.13 -13.13
CA SER A 80 3.36 6.33 -12.33
C SER A 80 4.33 6.33 -11.16
N SER A 81 5.06 7.41 -11.01
CA SER A 81 5.88 7.67 -9.83
C SER A 81 5.05 8.18 -8.64
N SER A 82 3.76 8.38 -8.83
CA SER A 82 2.85 8.83 -7.77
C SER A 82 2.70 7.75 -6.71
N PRO A 83 2.64 8.13 -5.43
CA PRO A 83 2.36 7.18 -4.36
C PRO A 83 0.99 6.55 -4.60
N TRP A 84 0.92 5.24 -4.37
CA TRP A 84 -0.30 4.48 -4.64
C TRP A 84 -1.27 4.60 -3.48
N VAL A 85 -2.48 5.03 -3.82
CA VAL A 85 -3.57 5.11 -2.86
C VAL A 85 -4.08 3.71 -2.56
N LYS A 86 -4.14 3.39 -1.28
CA LYS A 86 -4.66 2.12 -0.77
C LYS A 86 -6.10 2.29 -0.37
N TYR A 87 -6.95 1.40 -0.85
CA TYR A 87 -8.35 1.35 -0.48
C TYR A 87 -8.62 0.09 0.34
N PRO A 88 -9.38 0.21 1.44
CA PRO A 88 -9.72 -0.94 2.25
C PRO A 88 -10.61 -1.93 1.48
N HIS A 89 -10.51 -3.19 1.88
CA HIS A 89 -11.48 -4.21 1.45
C HIS A 89 -12.86 -3.89 2.03
N PRO A 90 -13.97 -4.21 1.36
CA PRO A 90 -15.33 -3.93 1.86
C PRO A 90 -15.63 -4.47 3.28
N LEU A 91 -14.95 -5.53 3.70
CA LEU A 91 -15.06 -6.10 5.05
C LEU A 91 -14.03 -5.53 6.05
N THR A 92 -13.32 -4.48 5.68
CA THR A 92 -12.39 -3.78 6.56
C THR A 92 -12.85 -2.33 6.70
N PHE A 93 -13.27 -1.96 7.90
CA PHE A 93 -13.55 -0.57 8.22
C PHE A 93 -12.25 0.15 8.55
N VAL A 94 -12.01 1.29 7.93
CA VAL A 94 -10.86 2.16 8.21
C VAL A 94 -11.34 3.49 8.75
N ALA A 95 -10.70 3.96 9.80
CA ALA A 95 -10.84 5.32 10.31
C ALA A 95 -9.47 5.97 10.45
N LEU A 96 -9.45 7.29 10.35
CA LEU A 96 -8.28 8.11 10.53
C LEU A 96 -8.40 8.87 11.86
N LEU A 97 -7.34 8.79 12.67
CA LEU A 97 -7.31 9.41 13.99
C LEU A 97 -6.29 10.55 14.02
N ASN A 98 -6.54 11.59 14.80
CA ASN A 98 -5.56 12.68 14.96
C ASN A 98 -4.37 12.30 15.84
N SER A 99 -4.56 11.40 16.78
CA SER A 99 -3.51 10.96 17.70
C SER A 99 -3.88 9.64 18.39
N PRO A 100 -2.92 8.92 18.97
CA PRO A 100 -3.19 7.69 19.73
C PRO A 100 -4.00 7.92 21.01
N ASN A 101 -3.98 9.15 21.53
CA ASN A 101 -4.71 9.53 22.74
C ASN A 101 -6.14 10.00 22.48
N ASN A 102 -6.52 10.16 21.22
CA ASN A 102 -7.84 10.53 20.79
C ASN A 102 -8.36 9.55 19.74
N LEU A 103 -9.17 8.61 20.17
CA LEU A 103 -9.75 7.55 19.34
C LEU A 103 -11.01 7.99 18.59
N THR A 104 -11.35 9.28 18.63
CA THR A 104 -12.46 9.80 17.83
C THR A 104 -12.06 9.85 16.36
N PRO A 105 -12.77 9.13 15.49
CA PRO A 105 -12.52 9.17 14.06
C PRO A 105 -12.69 10.58 13.49
N VAL A 106 -11.83 10.93 12.55
CA VAL A 106 -11.95 12.19 11.80
C VAL A 106 -13.04 12.01 10.74
N GLU A 107 -14.14 12.75 10.86
CA GLU A 107 -15.28 12.63 9.94
C GLU A 107 -14.95 13.09 8.51
N ASN A 108 -14.19 14.17 8.39
CA ASN A 108 -13.79 14.74 7.11
C ASN A 108 -12.24 14.91 7.05
N PRO A 109 -11.52 13.86 6.72
CA PRO A 109 -10.07 13.94 6.58
C PRO A 109 -9.66 14.92 5.47
N VAL A 110 -8.65 15.70 5.75
CA VAL A 110 -8.09 16.66 4.78
C VAL A 110 -7.10 15.92 3.89
N PRO A 111 -7.28 15.89 2.57
CA PRO A 111 -6.35 15.25 1.66
C PRO A 111 -4.92 15.76 1.84
N GLY A 112 -3.96 14.84 1.81
CA GLY A 112 -2.55 15.13 2.01
C GLY A 112 -2.12 15.38 3.46
N LYS A 113 -3.06 15.49 4.41
CA LYS A 113 -2.74 15.58 5.84
C LYS A 113 -2.48 14.20 6.42
N GLU A 114 -1.52 14.15 7.34
CA GLU A 114 -1.12 12.92 8.04
C GLU A 114 -2.08 12.61 9.20
N TYR A 115 -2.46 11.34 9.31
CA TYR A 115 -3.33 10.79 10.33
C TYR A 115 -2.82 9.43 10.80
N LEU A 116 -3.18 9.04 12.00
CA LEU A 116 -2.94 7.70 12.50
C LEU A 116 -3.97 6.73 11.94
N LEU A 117 -3.51 5.60 11.40
CA LEU A 117 -4.37 4.55 10.87
C LEU A 117 -5.03 3.77 12.00
N PHE A 118 -6.34 3.65 11.94
CA PHE A 118 -7.14 2.70 12.72
C PHE A 118 -7.97 1.84 11.76
N TYR A 119 -8.09 0.57 12.05
CA TYR A 119 -8.98 -0.28 11.27
C TYR A 119 -9.64 -1.37 12.11
N VAL A 120 -10.80 -1.82 11.62
CA VAL A 120 -11.54 -2.97 12.14
C VAL A 120 -11.64 -4.00 11.04
N ASN A 121 -11.14 -5.20 11.31
CA ASN A 121 -11.21 -6.31 10.38
C ASN A 121 -12.44 -7.17 10.68
N LEU A 122 -13.38 -7.24 9.75
CA LEU A 122 -14.59 -8.05 9.83
C LEU A 122 -14.46 -9.41 9.11
N MET A 123 -13.29 -9.70 8.54
CA MET A 123 -13.04 -10.98 7.86
C MET A 123 -12.75 -12.13 8.83
N THR A 124 -12.40 -11.83 10.06
CA THR A 124 -12.21 -12.83 11.12
C THR A 124 -13.57 -13.18 11.74
N LEU A 125 -14.04 -14.41 11.51
CA LEU A 125 -15.37 -14.85 11.95
C LEU A 125 -15.49 -15.04 13.46
N ASP A 126 -14.37 -15.36 14.12
CA ASP A 126 -14.38 -15.72 15.54
C ASP A 126 -14.28 -14.49 16.47
N TYR A 127 -13.71 -13.39 15.99
CA TYR A 127 -13.62 -12.14 16.74
C TYR A 127 -13.34 -10.95 15.80
N VAL A 128 -13.85 -9.80 16.19
CA VAL A 128 -13.62 -8.53 15.48
C VAL A 128 -12.36 -7.90 16.05
N GLU A 129 -11.34 -7.74 15.22
CA GLU A 129 -10.14 -7.03 15.61
C GLU A 129 -10.25 -5.54 15.32
N ALA A 130 -10.04 -4.72 16.36
CA ALA A 130 -9.88 -3.28 16.25
C ALA A 130 -8.43 -2.93 16.57
N ILE A 131 -7.70 -2.42 15.59
CA ILE A 131 -6.25 -2.28 15.67
C ILE A 131 -5.80 -0.87 15.30
N ILE A 132 -4.86 -0.35 16.09
CA ILE A 132 -4.04 0.82 15.75
C ILE A 132 -2.61 0.30 15.55
N PRO A 133 -2.17 0.06 14.31
CA PRO A 133 -0.87 -0.57 14.05
C PRO A 133 0.32 0.33 14.36
N GLY A 134 0.08 1.61 14.65
CA GLY A 134 1.14 2.61 14.80
C GLY A 134 1.66 3.13 13.46
N ASP A 135 0.88 3.01 12.42
CA ASP A 135 1.22 3.54 11.10
C ASP A 135 0.50 4.86 10.84
N PHE A 136 1.25 5.85 10.38
CA PHE A 136 0.72 7.11 9.89
C PHE A 136 0.51 7.05 8.38
N VAL A 137 -0.58 7.64 7.95
CA VAL A 137 -1.01 7.66 6.55
C VAL A 137 -1.46 9.07 6.15
N LEU A 138 -1.30 9.40 4.88
CA LEU A 138 -1.89 10.60 4.29
C LEU A 138 -3.28 10.25 3.75
N ALA A 139 -4.28 11.04 4.10
CA ALA A 139 -5.62 10.88 3.53
C ALA A 139 -5.59 11.18 2.03
N SER A 140 -6.31 10.40 1.23
CA SER A 140 -6.58 10.74 -0.16
C SER A 140 -7.85 11.59 -0.28
N GLU A 141 -8.12 12.09 -1.47
CA GLU A 141 -9.43 12.64 -1.79
C GLU A 141 -10.51 11.56 -1.68
N LYS A 142 -11.74 11.98 -1.38
CA LYS A 142 -12.87 11.06 -1.36
C LYS A 142 -13.35 10.82 -2.79
N GLU A 143 -13.32 9.58 -3.19
CA GLU A 143 -13.79 9.15 -4.50
C GLU A 143 -14.90 8.11 -4.32
N ASN A 144 -15.82 8.02 -5.27
CA ASN A 144 -16.85 6.98 -5.30
C ASN A 144 -16.42 5.79 -6.16
N SER A 145 -15.57 6.05 -7.14
CA SER A 145 -14.94 5.04 -7.99
C SER A 145 -13.53 5.48 -8.36
N ILE A 146 -12.68 4.53 -8.61
CA ILE A 146 -11.31 4.75 -9.08
C ILE A 146 -11.08 3.99 -10.37
N GLU A 147 -10.38 4.61 -11.29
CA GLU A 147 -9.81 3.95 -12.47
C GLU A 147 -8.40 3.47 -12.12
N THR A 148 -8.11 2.23 -12.40
CA THR A 148 -6.81 1.62 -12.14
C THR A 148 -6.28 0.91 -13.37
N ALA A 149 -5.00 0.57 -13.38
CA ALA A 149 -4.40 -0.25 -14.42
C ALA A 149 -5.07 -1.63 -14.58
N LEU A 150 -5.85 -2.07 -13.58
CA LEU A 150 -6.59 -3.33 -13.57
C LEU A 150 -8.10 -3.15 -13.85
N GLY A 151 -8.54 -1.94 -14.18
CA GLY A 151 -9.94 -1.60 -14.45
C GLY A 151 -10.57 -0.70 -13.38
N SER A 152 -11.85 -0.39 -13.59
CA SER A 152 -12.64 0.46 -12.68
C SER A 152 -13.06 -0.30 -11.43
N ARG A 153 -13.03 0.38 -10.27
CA ARG A 153 -13.44 -0.16 -8.97
C ARG A 153 -14.25 0.86 -8.19
N ASN A 154 -15.39 0.45 -7.68
CA ASN A 154 -16.14 1.25 -6.71
C ASN A 154 -15.45 1.23 -5.35
N VAL A 155 -15.40 2.37 -4.69
CA VAL A 155 -14.84 2.54 -3.35
C VAL A 155 -15.87 3.17 -2.42
N SER A 156 -15.96 2.68 -1.20
CA SER A 156 -16.93 3.12 -0.20
C SER A 156 -16.31 3.91 0.95
N GLN A 157 -15.00 3.99 0.99
CA GLN A 157 -14.25 4.62 2.07
C GLN A 157 -13.15 5.49 1.49
N TYR A 158 -12.60 6.38 2.33
CA TYR A 158 -11.40 7.14 1.95
C TYR A 158 -10.23 6.18 1.67
N GLY A 159 -9.52 6.46 0.61
CA GLY A 159 -8.22 5.86 0.39
C GLY A 159 -7.15 6.55 1.24
N PHE A 160 -5.99 5.92 1.32
CA PHE A 160 -4.85 6.48 2.05
C PHE A 160 -3.53 6.05 1.41
N ILE A 161 -2.50 6.84 1.68
CA ILE A 161 -1.12 6.57 1.27
C ILE A 161 -0.31 6.34 2.53
N TYR A 162 0.46 5.26 2.59
CA TYR A 162 1.36 5.03 3.72
C TYR A 162 2.38 6.17 3.81
N SER A 163 2.54 6.75 4.98
CA SER A 163 3.49 7.82 5.26
C SER A 163 4.72 7.28 6.00
N ARG A 164 4.50 6.85 7.24
CA ARG A 164 5.57 6.38 8.11
C ARG A 164 5.03 5.55 9.27
N ARG A 165 5.91 4.86 9.96
CA ARG A 165 5.59 4.26 11.25
C ARG A 165 5.79 5.27 12.38
N ALA A 166 4.95 5.17 13.43
CA ALA A 166 5.07 5.96 14.63
C ALA A 166 6.41 5.73 15.33
N GLU A 167 6.97 6.76 15.93
CA GLU A 167 8.17 6.68 16.77
C GLU A 167 7.79 6.36 18.23
N GLN A 168 8.74 5.85 19.00
CA GLN A 168 8.52 5.48 20.41
C GLN A 168 8.05 6.64 21.29
N ASN A 169 8.44 7.87 20.96
CA ASN A 169 8.08 9.10 21.68
C ASN A 169 6.66 9.59 21.38
N GLU A 170 5.97 9.01 20.39
CA GLU A 170 4.61 9.40 19.99
C GLU A 170 3.50 8.67 20.78
N GLY A 171 3.82 8.08 21.92
CA GLY A 171 2.84 7.44 22.82
C GLY A 171 2.53 5.98 22.49
N PHE A 172 3.28 5.38 21.58
CA PHE A 172 3.18 3.97 21.24
C PHE A 172 4.22 3.12 21.98
N LYS A 173 3.79 1.99 22.53
CA LYS A 173 4.71 0.89 22.85
C LYS A 173 4.95 0.08 21.57
N ILE A 174 5.85 0.57 20.74
CA ILE A 174 6.24 -0.18 19.53
C ILE A 174 7.01 -1.41 20.02
N ARG A 175 6.42 -2.58 19.88
CA ARG A 175 7.20 -3.81 19.94
C ARG A 175 8.04 -3.85 18.67
N GLU A 176 9.34 -4.11 18.82
CA GLU A 176 10.19 -4.45 17.68
C GLU A 176 9.60 -5.74 17.07
N GLY A 177 8.70 -5.56 16.14
CA GLY A 177 8.10 -6.65 15.40
C GLY A 177 9.06 -7.17 14.35
N CYS A 178 8.84 -8.37 13.89
CA CYS A 178 9.54 -8.96 12.77
C CYS A 178 9.52 -7.99 11.57
N GLY A 179 10.60 -7.28 11.38
CA GLY A 179 10.88 -6.42 10.23
C GLY A 179 11.65 -7.21 9.18
#